data_fcee05f5dc5bede4a18ddab68835046e
#
_entry.id   fcee05f5dc5bede4a18ddab68835046e
#
_cell.length_a   1.000
_cell.length_b   1.000
_cell.length_c   1.000
_cell.angle_alpha   90.00
_cell.angle_beta   90.00
_cell.angle_gamma   90.00
#
_symmetry.space_group_name_H-M   'P 1'
#
loop_
_entity.id
_entity.type
_entity.pdbx_description
1 polymer ?
#
loop_
_entity_poly.entity_id
_entity_poly.type
_entity_poly.pdbx_seq_one_letter_code
_entity_poly.pdbx_strand_id
1 'polypeptide(L)'
;MFCLEGVAQQRVVRRQPTSPKVTTKQKREKPRRKGKAVETYQEAQQLEMPSIFDGYLLQSAPFGYNCQKEDVRKEDVETVGGQKLHSFSVVVGNFMNRNNAIGMYLDLLKRGYYPSIAYSNTSTFYRVVLGTTDNLRDAIYWKERFIGVYPASWLLYKE
;
A
#
# COMPACT_ATOMS: atom_id res chain seq x y z
N MET A 1 -43.28 86.15 -1.89
CA MET A 1 -43.02 85.37 -3.12
C MET A 1 -41.54 85.00 -3.13
N PHE A 2 -41.25 83.79 -3.35
CA PHE A 2 -39.94 83.13 -3.42
C PHE A 2 -39.34 82.62 -2.11
N CYS A 3 -39.58 81.35 -1.90
CA CYS A 3 -38.87 80.42 -1.05
C CYS A 3 -37.39 80.28 -1.49
N LEU A 4 -36.46 80.25 -0.59
CA LEU A 4 -35.11 79.74 -0.78
C LEU A 4 -34.88 78.60 0.20
N GLU A 5 -34.89 77.45 -0.40
CA GLU A 5 -34.57 76.19 0.28
C GLU A 5 -33.10 76.10 0.66
N GLY A 6 -32.85 75.90 1.94
CA GLY A 6 -31.53 75.64 2.44
C GLY A 6 -31.11 74.19 2.19
N VAL A 7 -30.15 73.99 1.30
CA VAL A 7 -29.57 72.70 1.04
C VAL A 7 -28.57 72.38 2.14
N ALA A 8 -28.93 71.43 3.00
CA ALA A 8 -28.02 70.88 3.98
C ALA A 8 -26.95 69.99 3.29
N GLN A 9 -25.72 70.42 3.28
CA GLN A 9 -24.61 69.60 2.86
C GLN A 9 -24.32 68.52 3.90
N GLN A 10 -24.72 67.29 3.55
CA GLN A 10 -24.28 66.10 4.29
C GLN A 10 -22.80 65.85 4.06
N ARG A 11 -21.99 65.99 5.08
CA ARG A 11 -20.60 65.52 5.08
C ARG A 11 -20.60 64.00 5.00
N VAL A 12 -20.25 63.49 3.84
CA VAL A 12 -19.97 62.07 3.65
C VAL A 12 -18.61 61.77 4.31
N VAL A 13 -18.66 61.15 5.49
CA VAL A 13 -17.49 60.60 6.16
C VAL A 13 -17.09 59.34 5.39
N ARG A 14 -16.07 59.42 4.53
CA ARG A 14 -15.41 58.28 3.91
C ARG A 14 -14.80 57.43 5.02
N ARG A 15 -15.46 56.37 5.43
CA ARG A 15 -14.84 55.30 6.16
C ARG A 15 -13.87 54.56 5.23
N GLN A 16 -12.59 54.59 5.55
CA GLN A 16 -11.59 53.76 4.90
C GLN A 16 -11.91 52.28 5.17
N PRO A 17 -11.84 51.40 4.18
CA PRO A 17 -11.99 49.96 4.42
C PRO A 17 -10.76 49.49 5.20
N THR A 18 -10.97 49.08 6.44
CA THR A 18 -9.99 48.35 7.22
C THR A 18 -9.74 47.01 6.52
N SER A 19 -8.56 46.83 6.01
CA SER A 19 -8.09 45.56 5.40
C SER A 19 -8.32 44.41 6.38
N PRO A 20 -8.96 43.30 5.97
CA PRO A 20 -9.07 42.16 6.85
C PRO A 20 -7.64 41.62 7.07
N LYS A 21 -7.23 41.57 8.33
CA LYS A 21 -6.03 40.80 8.73
C LYS A 21 -6.28 39.36 8.33
N VAL A 22 -5.66 38.94 7.22
CA VAL A 22 -5.56 37.54 6.85
C VAL A 22 -4.72 36.89 7.93
N THR A 23 -5.37 36.30 8.90
CA THR A 23 -4.75 35.39 9.86
C THR A 23 -4.55 34.09 9.07
N THR A 24 -3.42 34.00 8.39
CA THR A 24 -2.94 32.74 7.81
C THR A 24 -2.71 31.80 8.99
N LYS A 25 -3.73 31.03 9.33
CA LYS A 25 -3.56 29.85 10.16
C LYS A 25 -2.65 28.92 9.34
N GLN A 26 -1.36 29.03 9.55
CA GLN A 26 -0.42 28.00 9.14
C GLN A 26 -0.88 26.70 9.81
N LYS A 27 -1.60 25.91 9.02
CA LYS A 27 -1.89 24.53 9.36
C LYS A 27 -0.55 23.86 9.54
N ARG A 28 -0.11 23.69 10.79
CA ARG A 28 1.07 22.90 11.11
C ARG A 28 0.82 21.52 10.52
N GLU A 29 1.33 21.29 9.32
CA GLU A 29 1.43 19.95 8.78
C GLU A 29 2.27 19.15 9.77
N LYS A 30 1.62 18.18 10.39
CA LYS A 30 2.33 17.18 11.20
C LYS A 30 3.42 16.60 10.29
N PRO A 31 4.67 16.55 10.73
CA PRO A 31 5.73 15.97 9.91
C PRO A 31 5.30 14.57 9.52
N ARG A 32 5.14 14.33 8.23
CA ARG A 32 4.89 12.99 7.68
C ARG A 32 6.02 12.10 8.18
N ARG A 33 5.68 11.05 8.92
CA ARG A 33 6.58 10.02 9.45
C ARG A 33 7.22 9.19 8.33
N LYS A 34 7.84 9.84 7.35
CA LYS A 34 8.48 9.15 6.21
C LYS A 34 9.72 8.36 6.62
N GLY A 35 10.44 8.79 7.68
CA GLY A 35 11.65 8.12 8.13
C GLY A 35 11.39 6.77 8.80
N LYS A 36 10.42 6.70 9.72
CA LYS A 36 10.19 5.48 10.51
C LYS A 36 9.80 4.25 9.68
N ALA A 37 9.00 4.43 8.61
CA ALA A 37 8.59 3.30 7.77
C ALA A 37 9.76 2.71 6.98
N VAL A 38 10.68 3.55 6.53
CA VAL A 38 11.86 3.10 5.76
C VAL A 38 12.87 2.40 6.67
N GLU A 39 13.14 2.96 7.84
CA GLU A 39 14.03 2.35 8.84
C GLU A 39 13.49 0.98 9.30
N THR A 40 12.19 0.92 9.63
CA THR A 40 11.55 -0.33 10.06
C THR A 40 11.55 -1.38 8.94
N TYR A 41 11.44 -0.96 7.67
CA TYR A 41 11.50 -1.87 6.54
C TYR A 41 12.90 -2.47 6.36
N GLN A 42 13.95 -1.64 6.46
CA GLN A 42 15.34 -2.11 6.40
C GLN A 42 15.67 -3.03 7.58
N GLU A 43 15.22 -2.68 8.78
CA GLU A 43 15.37 -3.49 9.98
C GLU A 43 14.64 -4.83 9.85
N ALA A 44 13.40 -4.83 9.30
CA ALA A 44 12.66 -6.05 9.05
C ALA A 44 13.32 -6.97 8.01
N GLN A 45 14.05 -6.41 7.04
CA GLN A 45 14.81 -7.20 6.07
C GLN A 45 16.07 -7.85 6.67
N GLN A 46 16.61 -7.29 7.75
CA GLN A 46 17.79 -7.80 8.45
C GLN A 46 17.46 -8.82 9.55
N LEU A 47 16.17 -8.94 9.90
CA LEU A 47 15.75 -9.98 10.83
C LEU A 47 15.96 -11.35 10.17
N GLU A 48 16.93 -12.09 10.68
CA GLU A 48 17.10 -13.51 10.36
C GLU A 48 15.81 -14.24 10.73
N MET A 49 15.15 -14.79 9.70
CA MET A 49 13.85 -15.44 9.86
C MET A 49 14.03 -16.70 10.69
N PRO A 50 13.37 -16.86 11.84
CA PRO A 50 13.46 -18.08 12.59
C PRO A 50 12.90 -19.23 11.76
N SER A 51 13.71 -20.24 11.50
CA SER A 51 13.42 -21.42 10.69
C SER A 51 12.20 -22.27 11.17
N ILE A 52 11.63 -21.91 12.31
CA ILE A 52 10.55 -22.65 12.97
C ILE A 52 9.20 -22.52 12.23
N PHE A 53 9.02 -21.50 11.38
CA PHE A 53 7.77 -21.24 10.68
C PHE A 53 7.73 -21.71 9.23
N ASP A 54 8.85 -22.13 8.66
CA ASP A 54 8.93 -22.53 7.23
C ASP A 54 8.05 -23.74 6.89
N GLY A 55 7.64 -24.52 7.89
CA GLY A 55 6.87 -25.75 7.65
C GLY A 55 5.36 -25.64 7.77
N TYR A 56 4.83 -24.65 8.51
CA TYR A 56 3.42 -24.74 8.94
C TYR A 56 2.42 -24.04 8.03
N LEU A 57 2.80 -22.95 7.38
CA LEU A 57 1.88 -22.15 6.58
C LEU A 57 1.97 -22.42 5.07
N LEU A 58 3.14 -22.85 4.60
CA LEU A 58 3.41 -23.06 3.18
C LEU A 58 3.80 -24.52 2.89
N GLN A 59 3.06 -25.45 3.48
CA GLN A 59 3.25 -26.87 3.16
C GLN A 59 2.87 -27.15 1.71
N SER A 60 3.59 -28.09 1.08
CA SER A 60 3.23 -28.60 -0.25
C SER A 60 1.81 -29.15 -0.26
N ALA A 61 1.14 -29.04 -1.39
CA ALA A 61 -0.18 -29.57 -1.59
C ALA A 61 -0.20 -31.07 -1.28
N PRO A 62 -1.21 -31.58 -0.55
CA PRO A 62 -1.31 -33.00 -0.20
C PRO A 62 -1.29 -33.91 -1.42
N PHE A 63 -0.79 -35.13 -1.25
CA PHE A 63 -0.87 -36.14 -2.30
C PHE A 63 -2.34 -36.36 -2.70
N GLY A 64 -2.64 -36.33 -4.00
CA GLY A 64 -4.01 -36.45 -4.49
C GLY A 64 -4.84 -35.16 -4.47
N TYR A 65 -4.27 -34.02 -4.03
CA TYR A 65 -4.96 -32.73 -4.13
C TYR A 65 -5.31 -32.43 -5.59
N ASN A 66 -6.61 -32.29 -5.86
CA ASN A 66 -7.12 -31.98 -7.18
C ASN A 66 -7.25 -30.47 -7.32
N CYS A 67 -6.25 -29.83 -7.94
CA CYS A 67 -6.31 -28.42 -8.20
C CYS A 67 -7.24 -28.13 -9.39
N GLN A 68 -8.16 -27.19 -9.20
CA GLN A 68 -8.93 -26.65 -10.32
C GLN A 68 -8.04 -25.75 -11.17
N LYS A 69 -8.40 -25.65 -12.46
CA LYS A 69 -7.68 -24.73 -13.35
C LYS A 69 -7.87 -23.29 -12.88
N GLU A 70 -6.79 -22.65 -12.51
CA GLU A 70 -6.76 -21.28 -12.04
C GLU A 70 -6.13 -20.37 -13.10
N ASP A 71 -6.62 -19.13 -13.16
CA ASP A 71 -6.03 -18.11 -14.00
C ASP A 71 -4.75 -17.56 -13.35
N VAL A 72 -3.63 -17.72 -14.06
CA VAL A 72 -2.34 -17.22 -13.63
C VAL A 72 -1.96 -16.02 -14.50
N ARG A 73 -1.68 -14.89 -13.88
CA ARG A 73 -1.24 -13.68 -14.59
C ARG A 73 0.27 -13.70 -14.74
N LYS A 74 0.72 -13.48 -15.97
CA LYS A 74 2.14 -13.35 -16.28
C LYS A 74 2.56 -11.90 -16.19
N GLU A 75 3.59 -11.62 -15.44
CA GLU A 75 4.16 -10.28 -15.32
C GLU A 75 5.68 -10.37 -15.19
N ASP A 76 6.36 -9.38 -15.78
CA ASP A 76 7.76 -9.13 -15.50
C ASP A 76 7.86 -8.39 -14.17
N VAL A 77 8.45 -9.06 -13.17
CA VAL A 77 8.53 -8.55 -11.81
C VAL A 77 9.92 -8.70 -11.22
N GLU A 78 10.34 -7.67 -10.50
CA GLU A 78 11.56 -7.67 -9.70
C GLU A 78 11.26 -7.76 -8.21
N THR A 79 12.03 -8.57 -7.48
CA THR A 79 11.95 -8.60 -6.01
C THR A 79 12.57 -7.34 -5.44
N VAL A 80 11.77 -6.54 -4.74
CA VAL A 80 12.20 -5.28 -4.10
C VAL A 80 12.49 -5.48 -2.62
N GLY A 81 11.90 -6.51 -2.02
CA GLY A 81 12.09 -6.81 -0.60
C GLY A 81 11.52 -8.16 -0.20
N GLY A 82 12.08 -8.75 0.87
CA GLY A 82 11.73 -10.08 1.34
C GLY A 82 12.47 -11.19 0.60
N GLN A 83 11.88 -12.36 0.49
CA GLN A 83 12.46 -13.53 -0.18
C GLN A 83 12.46 -13.35 -1.71
N LYS A 84 13.44 -13.95 -2.37
CA LYS A 84 13.48 -14.00 -3.84
C LYS A 84 12.24 -14.74 -4.37
N LEU A 85 11.60 -14.17 -5.39
CA LEU A 85 10.45 -14.79 -6.00
C LEU A 85 10.85 -15.97 -6.88
N HIS A 86 10.10 -17.06 -6.73
CA HIS A 86 10.08 -18.22 -7.61
C HIS A 86 9.09 -18.01 -8.76
N SER A 87 8.90 -19.05 -9.59
CA SER A 87 8.06 -18.97 -10.79
C SER A 87 6.62 -18.60 -10.50
N PHE A 88 6.03 -19.15 -9.42
CA PHE A 88 4.64 -18.87 -9.03
C PHE A 88 4.57 -18.21 -7.68
N SER A 89 3.70 -17.22 -7.55
CA SER A 89 3.57 -16.43 -6.34
C SER A 89 2.11 -16.11 -6.03
N VAL A 90 1.73 -16.16 -4.75
CA VAL A 90 0.40 -15.76 -4.29
C VAL A 90 0.44 -14.29 -3.92
N VAL A 91 -0.20 -13.45 -4.72
CA VAL A 91 -0.29 -12.01 -4.48
C VAL A 91 -1.52 -11.70 -3.65
N VAL A 92 -1.35 -10.96 -2.57
CA VAL A 92 -2.42 -10.57 -1.63
C VAL A 92 -2.68 -9.06 -1.59
N GLY A 93 -1.80 -8.27 -2.19
CA GLY A 93 -1.96 -6.81 -2.24
C GLY A 93 -1.32 -6.18 -3.46
N ASN A 94 -1.95 -5.13 -3.98
CA ASN A 94 -1.47 -4.36 -5.12
C ASN A 94 -1.46 -2.88 -4.74
N PHE A 95 -0.33 -2.21 -4.90
CA PHE A 95 -0.17 -0.83 -4.47
C PHE A 95 0.59 -0.01 -5.50
N MET A 96 0.10 1.19 -5.81
CA MET A 96 0.84 2.18 -6.58
C MET A 96 1.95 2.82 -5.75
N ASN A 97 1.75 2.92 -4.44
CA ASN A 97 2.68 3.55 -3.53
C ASN A 97 3.48 2.50 -2.74
N ARG A 98 4.80 2.60 -2.82
CA ARG A 98 5.74 1.71 -2.11
C ARG A 98 5.49 1.68 -0.59
N ASN A 99 5.20 2.83 0.02
CA ASN A 99 4.99 2.90 1.47
C ASN A 99 3.75 2.10 1.93
N ASN A 100 2.70 2.04 1.09
CA ASN A 100 1.51 1.24 1.38
C ASN A 100 1.83 -0.27 1.28
N ALA A 101 2.63 -0.66 0.29
CA ALA A 101 3.11 -2.04 0.17
C ALA A 101 3.97 -2.43 1.38
N ILE A 102 4.88 -1.55 1.82
CA ILE A 102 5.69 -1.76 3.03
C ILE A 102 4.79 -1.88 4.28
N GLY A 103 3.74 -1.06 4.40
CA GLY A 103 2.79 -1.15 5.50
C GLY A 103 2.14 -2.53 5.58
N MET A 104 1.61 -3.04 4.46
CA MET A 104 1.04 -4.39 4.41
C MET A 104 2.08 -5.48 4.67
N TYR A 105 3.28 -5.35 4.12
CA TYR A 105 4.39 -6.26 4.36
C TYR A 105 4.70 -6.39 5.85
N LEU A 106 4.84 -5.27 6.56
CA LEU A 106 5.10 -5.26 8.00
C LEU A 106 3.94 -5.85 8.82
N ASP A 107 2.70 -5.62 8.41
CA ASP A 107 1.54 -6.20 9.07
C ASP A 107 1.48 -7.73 8.88
N LEU A 108 1.88 -8.23 7.72
CA LEU A 108 2.00 -9.66 7.46
C LEU A 108 3.12 -10.29 8.29
N LEU A 109 4.27 -9.63 8.40
CA LEU A 109 5.37 -10.07 9.28
C LEU A 109 4.92 -10.19 10.74
N LYS A 110 4.20 -9.20 11.26
CA LYS A 110 3.65 -9.23 12.63
C LYS A 110 2.68 -10.40 12.86
N ARG A 111 2.02 -10.87 11.80
CA ARG A 111 1.13 -12.03 11.84
C ARG A 111 1.87 -13.36 11.69
N GLY A 112 3.20 -13.34 11.57
CA GLY A 112 4.04 -14.54 11.44
C GLY A 112 4.16 -15.07 10.01
N TYR A 113 3.76 -14.30 9.00
CA TYR A 113 4.02 -14.64 7.59
C TYR A 113 5.40 -14.14 7.15
N TYR A 114 5.90 -14.70 6.05
CA TYR A 114 7.15 -14.27 5.40
C TYR A 114 6.85 -13.69 4.01
N PRO A 115 6.30 -12.47 3.95
CA PRO A 115 5.91 -11.89 2.69
C PRO A 115 7.12 -11.42 1.88
N SER A 116 6.90 -11.17 0.60
CA SER A 116 7.84 -10.48 -0.27
C SER A 116 7.16 -9.30 -0.94
N ILE A 117 7.95 -8.32 -1.37
CA ILE A 117 7.48 -7.23 -2.20
C ILE A 117 8.15 -7.36 -3.57
N ALA A 118 7.34 -7.37 -4.60
CA ALA A 118 7.77 -7.29 -5.98
C ALA A 118 7.30 -5.99 -6.62
N TYR A 119 8.08 -5.48 -7.54
CA TYR A 119 7.69 -4.39 -8.42
C TYR A 119 7.43 -4.95 -9.81
N SER A 120 6.26 -4.66 -10.37
CA SER A 120 5.91 -5.07 -11.72
C SER A 120 6.33 -3.98 -12.71
N ASN A 121 7.25 -4.31 -13.60
CA ASN A 121 7.70 -3.43 -14.68
C ASN A 121 6.57 -3.19 -15.70
N THR A 122 5.69 -4.17 -15.87
CA THR A 122 4.58 -4.12 -16.83
C THR A 122 3.48 -3.15 -16.38
N SER A 123 3.10 -3.20 -15.10
CA SER A 123 1.95 -2.46 -14.57
C SER A 123 2.30 -1.31 -13.64
N THR A 124 3.60 -1.13 -13.31
CA THR A 124 4.11 -0.10 -12.39
C THR A 124 3.53 -0.17 -10.96
N PHE A 125 3.11 -1.35 -10.53
CA PHE A 125 2.57 -1.59 -9.20
C PHE A 125 3.54 -2.37 -8.33
N TYR A 126 3.47 -2.12 -7.02
CA TYR A 126 4.08 -2.95 -5.99
C TYR A 126 3.11 -4.08 -5.64
N ARG A 127 3.58 -5.33 -5.74
CA ARG A 127 2.86 -6.55 -5.41
C ARG A 127 3.33 -7.05 -4.06
N VAL A 128 2.43 -7.25 -3.13
CA VAL A 128 2.75 -7.93 -1.86
C VAL A 128 2.41 -9.40 -2.02
N VAL A 129 3.45 -10.23 -1.92
CA VAL A 129 3.41 -11.68 -2.13
C VAL A 129 3.46 -12.36 -0.78
N LEU A 130 2.56 -13.31 -0.53
CA LEU A 130 2.50 -14.05 0.71
C LEU A 130 3.33 -15.34 0.66
N GLY A 131 3.41 -15.97 -0.50
CA GLY A 131 4.19 -17.18 -0.72
C GLY A 131 4.62 -17.33 -2.16
N THR A 132 5.75 -17.96 -2.38
CA THR A 132 6.34 -18.18 -3.70
C THR A 132 6.89 -19.60 -3.84
N THR A 133 6.73 -20.21 -5.00
CA THR A 133 7.14 -21.61 -5.27
C THR A 133 7.36 -21.82 -6.77
N ASP A 134 8.08 -22.85 -7.14
CA ASP A 134 8.22 -23.29 -8.54
C ASP A 134 7.11 -24.28 -8.96
N ASN A 135 6.27 -24.71 -8.04
CA ASN A 135 5.20 -25.66 -8.29
C ASN A 135 3.83 -24.96 -8.31
N LEU A 136 3.20 -24.91 -9.48
CA LEU A 136 1.86 -24.31 -9.64
C LEU A 136 0.80 -24.91 -8.71
N ARG A 137 0.85 -26.22 -8.49
CA ARG A 137 -0.10 -26.93 -7.61
C ARG A 137 -0.02 -26.42 -6.16
N ASP A 138 1.19 -26.19 -5.66
CA ASP A 138 1.38 -25.66 -4.31
C ASP A 138 0.89 -24.21 -4.22
N ALA A 139 1.14 -23.41 -5.25
CA ALA A 139 0.65 -22.02 -5.31
C ALA A 139 -0.89 -21.96 -5.29
N ILE A 140 -1.57 -22.81 -6.05
CA ILE A 140 -3.04 -22.91 -6.06
C ILE A 140 -3.55 -23.32 -4.67
N TYR A 141 -2.94 -24.33 -4.07
CA TYR A 141 -3.29 -24.82 -2.73
C TYR A 141 -3.15 -23.72 -1.67
N TRP A 142 -2.10 -22.94 -1.72
CA TRP A 142 -1.91 -21.81 -0.81
C TRP A 142 -2.95 -20.71 -1.04
N LYS A 143 -3.20 -20.34 -2.30
CA LYS A 143 -4.22 -19.35 -2.64
C LYS A 143 -5.58 -19.74 -2.06
N GLU A 144 -6.01 -20.99 -2.23
CA GLU A 144 -7.29 -21.48 -1.71
C GLU A 144 -7.36 -21.39 -0.17
N ARG A 145 -6.27 -21.66 0.52
CA ARG A 145 -6.21 -21.50 1.98
C ARG A 145 -6.26 -20.05 2.43
N PHE A 146 -5.71 -19.14 1.65
CA PHE A 146 -5.67 -17.72 1.99
C PHE A 146 -6.89 -16.94 1.52
N ILE A 147 -7.70 -17.47 0.61
CA ILE A 147 -8.85 -16.75 0.04
C ILE A 147 -9.86 -16.32 1.10
N GLY A 148 -9.99 -17.04 2.19
CA GLY A 148 -10.85 -16.69 3.33
C GLY A 148 -10.38 -15.44 4.08
N VAL A 149 -9.09 -15.16 4.07
CA VAL A 149 -8.47 -14.00 4.73
C VAL A 149 -8.16 -12.88 3.73
N TYR A 150 -7.76 -13.27 2.52
CA TYR A 150 -7.40 -12.37 1.41
C TYR A 150 -8.22 -12.71 0.16
N PRO A 151 -9.51 -12.35 0.12
CA PRO A 151 -10.40 -12.76 -0.98
C PRO A 151 -10.00 -12.19 -2.36
N ALA A 152 -9.20 -11.13 -2.38
CA ALA A 152 -8.66 -10.55 -3.61
C ALA A 152 -7.31 -11.17 -4.03
N SER A 153 -6.90 -12.29 -3.42
CA SER A 153 -5.64 -12.95 -3.78
C SER A 153 -5.70 -13.59 -5.17
N TRP A 154 -4.59 -13.58 -5.86
CA TRP A 154 -4.45 -14.13 -7.21
C TRP A 154 -3.05 -14.69 -7.43
N LEU A 155 -2.89 -15.45 -8.51
CA LEU A 155 -1.61 -16.10 -8.85
C LEU A 155 -0.83 -15.29 -9.88
N LEU A 156 0.42 -15.06 -9.58
CA LEU A 156 1.42 -14.42 -10.43
C LEU A 156 2.39 -15.48 -10.93
N TYR A 157 2.64 -15.47 -12.23
CA TYR A 157 3.79 -16.15 -12.84
C TYR A 157 4.85 -15.12 -13.21
N LYS A 158 6.05 -15.32 -12.71
CA LYS A 158 7.20 -14.47 -13.01
C LYS A 158 7.81 -14.87 -14.34
N GLU A 159 7.89 -13.93 -15.28
CA GLU A 159 8.62 -14.03 -16.54
C GLU A 159 10.12 -13.79 -16.36
#